data_114986f376bad985eff5f5d6d563de37
#
_entry.id   114986f376bad985eff5f5d6d563de37
#
_cell.length_a   1.000
_cell.length_b   1.000
_cell.length_c   1.000
_cell.angle_alpha   90.00
_cell.angle_beta   90.00
_cell.angle_gamma   90.00
#
_symmetry.space_group_name_H-M   'P 1'
#
loop_
_entity.id
_entity.type
_entity.pdbx_description
1 polymer ?
#
loop_
_entity_poly.entity_id
_entity_poly.type
_entity_poly.pdbx_seq_one_letter_code
_entity_poly.pdbx_strand_id
1 'polypeptide(L)'
;MSMERREVLVIGIGAGDPDHLTLQAVKAIRRADVFFVVGKGPHKASLTDLRHRMIEEHAQGPYRVVEVEDPSRDRRPMGRSDYTAVIQDWRERRGEIFERAMREELTATETGAFLVWGDPSLYDSTLGILADIEARGALSVSMEVIPGITSIATLTARHRIPLNQVSRPVHITPARRLGDIGRDDGGDIVVMLDAGESFTQVAGDDVWIYWGAYLGTPDELLVAGPLHEVSDHIRQVRAEARERHGWIMDTYLLRVIDPPVRGAGPLVRGETSEDRGKGC
;
A
#
# COMPACT_ATOMS: atom_id res chain seq x y z
N MET A 1 6.04 -13.04 -37.42
CA MET A 1 5.36 -13.95 -36.50
C MET A 1 4.63 -13.08 -35.48
N SER A 2 3.30 -13.24 -35.36
CA SER A 2 2.55 -12.54 -34.31
C SER A 2 3.04 -13.05 -32.96
N MET A 3 3.49 -12.15 -32.08
CA MET A 3 3.82 -12.56 -30.70
C MET A 3 2.53 -12.99 -30.01
N GLU A 4 2.56 -14.16 -29.38
CA GLU A 4 1.43 -14.66 -28.60
C GLU A 4 1.15 -13.70 -27.44
N ARG A 5 -0.12 -13.32 -27.28
CA ARG A 5 -0.58 -12.40 -26.25
C ARG A 5 -0.75 -13.14 -24.93
N ARG A 6 -0.17 -12.59 -23.85
CA ARG A 6 -0.31 -13.10 -22.47
C ARG A 6 -1.41 -12.32 -21.75
N GLU A 7 -2.37 -13.01 -21.17
CA GLU A 7 -3.37 -12.37 -20.32
C GLU A 7 -2.85 -12.22 -18.89
N VAL A 8 -2.91 -11.01 -18.34
CA VAL A 8 -2.37 -10.70 -17.00
C VAL A 8 -3.36 -9.86 -16.21
N LEU A 9 -3.70 -10.32 -15.01
CA LEU A 9 -4.54 -9.63 -14.04
C LEU A 9 -3.67 -8.90 -13.03
N VAL A 10 -3.94 -7.63 -12.78
CA VAL A 10 -3.33 -6.86 -11.69
C VAL A 10 -4.42 -6.59 -10.66
N ILE A 11 -4.37 -7.33 -9.56
CA ILE A 11 -5.47 -7.43 -8.60
C ILE A 11 -5.12 -6.69 -7.32
N GLY A 12 -5.85 -5.63 -7.00
CA GLY A 12 -5.78 -4.95 -5.71
C GLY A 12 -6.38 -5.82 -4.62
N ILE A 13 -5.59 -6.10 -3.58
CA ILE A 13 -5.98 -7.02 -2.50
C ILE A 13 -6.32 -6.33 -1.18
N GLY A 14 -6.47 -5.01 -1.17
CA GLY A 14 -6.77 -4.28 0.07
C GLY A 14 -5.54 -4.01 0.93
N ALA A 15 -5.76 -3.34 2.04
CA ALA A 15 -4.69 -2.82 2.89
C ALA A 15 -4.17 -3.83 3.93
N GLY A 16 -4.75 -5.03 4.02
CA GLY A 16 -4.26 -6.05 4.96
C GLY A 16 -5.32 -6.99 5.53
N ASP A 17 -6.57 -6.55 5.55
CA ASP A 17 -7.70 -7.36 5.96
C ASP A 17 -8.16 -8.23 4.76
N PRO A 18 -8.24 -9.57 4.90
CA PRO A 18 -8.76 -10.43 3.83
C PRO A 18 -10.17 -10.04 3.36
N ASP A 19 -11.00 -9.51 4.26
CA ASP A 19 -12.36 -9.05 3.93
C ASP A 19 -12.36 -7.76 3.08
N HIS A 20 -11.20 -7.13 2.88
CA HIS A 20 -11.04 -6.01 1.96
C HIS A 20 -10.94 -6.42 0.49
N LEU A 21 -10.97 -7.72 0.17
CA LEU A 21 -11.09 -8.17 -1.20
C LEU A 21 -12.45 -7.73 -1.78
N THR A 22 -12.40 -7.09 -2.94
CA THR A 22 -13.63 -6.84 -3.69
C THR A 22 -14.18 -8.15 -4.29
N LEU A 23 -15.47 -8.24 -4.50
CA LEU A 23 -16.05 -9.40 -5.22
C LEU A 23 -15.44 -9.56 -6.62
N GLN A 24 -14.99 -8.46 -7.24
CA GLN A 24 -14.29 -8.50 -8.51
C GLN A 24 -12.91 -9.13 -8.36
N ALA A 25 -12.16 -8.79 -7.29
CA ALA A 25 -10.87 -9.39 -6.99
C ALA A 25 -11.00 -10.90 -6.75
N VAL A 26 -11.99 -11.34 -5.96
CA VAL A 26 -12.25 -12.76 -5.74
C VAL A 26 -12.56 -13.49 -7.08
N LYS A 27 -13.39 -12.91 -7.95
CA LYS A 27 -13.66 -13.49 -9.28
C LYS A 27 -12.42 -13.53 -10.16
N ALA A 28 -11.55 -12.53 -10.08
CA ALA A 28 -10.30 -12.49 -10.82
C ALA A 28 -9.30 -13.55 -10.32
N ILE A 29 -9.17 -13.72 -9.00
CA ILE A 29 -8.34 -14.78 -8.41
C ILE A 29 -8.81 -16.16 -8.89
N ARG A 30 -10.11 -16.40 -8.94
CA ARG A 30 -10.68 -17.70 -9.37
C ARG A 30 -10.39 -18.10 -10.81
N ARG A 31 -10.12 -17.15 -11.68
CA ARG A 31 -9.82 -17.42 -13.10
C ARG A 31 -8.34 -17.37 -13.43
N ALA A 32 -7.47 -17.08 -12.46
CA ALA A 32 -6.03 -17.06 -12.65
C ALA A 32 -5.43 -18.47 -12.55
N ASP A 33 -4.58 -18.83 -13.52
CA ASP A 33 -3.88 -20.10 -13.58
C ASP A 33 -2.47 -19.99 -12.96
N VAL A 34 -1.84 -18.80 -13.03
CA VAL A 34 -0.48 -18.56 -12.57
C VAL A 34 -0.42 -17.29 -11.72
N PHE A 35 0.00 -17.43 -10.47
CA PHE A 35 0.18 -16.29 -9.56
C PHE A 35 1.66 -15.93 -9.44
N PHE A 36 2.02 -14.71 -9.81
CA PHE A 36 3.36 -14.17 -9.62
C PHE A 36 3.44 -13.45 -8.27
N VAL A 37 4.07 -14.09 -7.28
CA VAL A 37 4.21 -13.56 -5.92
C VAL A 37 5.58 -12.95 -5.75
N VAL A 38 5.62 -11.63 -5.61
CA VAL A 38 6.88 -10.89 -5.43
C VAL A 38 7.33 -10.97 -3.98
N GLY A 39 8.41 -11.72 -3.74
CA GLY A 39 9.05 -11.85 -2.44
C GLY A 39 9.72 -10.54 -2.01
N LYS A 40 9.50 -10.11 -0.76
CA LYS A 40 10.10 -8.88 -0.21
C LYS A 40 11.15 -9.15 0.86
N GLY A 41 11.72 -10.36 0.84
CA GLY A 41 12.74 -10.82 1.80
C GLY A 41 12.13 -11.22 3.16
N PRO A 42 12.95 -11.81 4.05
CA PRO A 42 12.48 -12.45 5.29
C PRO A 42 11.79 -11.49 6.26
N HIS A 43 12.19 -10.21 6.30
CA HIS A 43 11.57 -9.21 7.19
C HIS A 43 10.13 -8.82 6.79
N LYS A 44 9.65 -9.22 5.63
CA LYS A 44 8.28 -8.94 5.13
C LYS A 44 7.55 -10.21 4.73
N ALA A 45 7.91 -11.34 5.32
CA ALA A 45 7.28 -12.62 5.07
C ALA A 45 5.75 -12.56 5.28
N SER A 46 5.27 -11.86 6.32
CA SER A 46 3.85 -11.68 6.59
C SER A 46 3.04 -11.10 5.42
N LEU A 47 3.66 -10.22 4.61
CA LEU A 47 3.00 -9.67 3.41
C LEU A 47 2.91 -10.72 2.28
N THR A 48 3.90 -11.59 2.18
CA THR A 48 3.91 -12.71 1.24
C THR A 48 2.91 -13.78 1.69
N ASP A 49 2.90 -14.13 2.98
CA ASP A 49 1.99 -15.10 3.57
C ASP A 49 0.51 -14.70 3.40
N LEU A 50 0.19 -13.41 3.49
CA LEU A 50 -1.16 -12.95 3.24
C LEU A 50 -1.60 -13.20 1.79
N ARG A 51 -0.70 -12.97 0.82
CA ARG A 51 -0.99 -13.28 -0.59
C ARG A 51 -1.25 -14.77 -0.80
N HIS A 52 -0.40 -15.62 -0.22
CA HIS A 52 -0.58 -17.06 -0.29
C HIS A 52 -1.93 -17.50 0.29
N ARG A 53 -2.29 -17.01 1.47
CA ARG A 53 -3.59 -17.30 2.10
C ARG A 53 -4.77 -16.88 1.22
N MET A 54 -4.72 -15.68 0.62
CA MET A 54 -5.79 -15.21 -0.28
C MET A 54 -5.89 -16.08 -1.55
N ILE A 55 -4.75 -16.54 -2.08
CA ILE A 55 -4.73 -17.46 -3.21
C ILE A 55 -5.34 -18.81 -2.80
N GLU A 56 -4.87 -19.40 -1.71
CA GLU A 56 -5.35 -20.69 -1.20
C GLU A 56 -6.85 -20.68 -0.90
N GLU A 57 -7.38 -19.56 -0.37
CA GLU A 57 -8.80 -19.45 -0.01
C GLU A 57 -9.70 -19.25 -1.21
N HIS A 58 -9.24 -18.54 -2.25
CA HIS A 58 -10.12 -18.08 -3.31
C HIS A 58 -9.84 -18.69 -4.68
N ALA A 59 -8.62 -19.18 -4.96
CA ALA A 59 -8.32 -19.80 -6.25
C ALA A 59 -9.14 -21.09 -6.46
N GLN A 60 -9.50 -21.36 -7.71
CA GLN A 60 -10.28 -22.54 -8.09
C GLN A 60 -9.57 -23.30 -9.21
N GLY A 61 -9.61 -24.63 -9.14
CA GLY A 61 -8.93 -25.49 -10.12
C GLY A 61 -7.42 -25.59 -9.86
N PRO A 62 -6.70 -26.21 -10.81
CA PRO A 62 -5.24 -26.27 -10.73
C PRO A 62 -4.65 -24.90 -10.99
N TYR A 63 -3.77 -24.44 -10.09
CA TYR A 63 -3.00 -23.21 -10.26
C TYR A 63 -1.54 -23.42 -9.88
N ARG A 64 -0.69 -22.48 -10.30
CA ARG A 64 0.72 -22.43 -9.90
C ARG A 64 1.05 -21.10 -9.24
N VAL A 65 1.94 -21.15 -8.27
CA VAL A 65 2.52 -19.94 -7.66
C VAL A 65 3.99 -19.85 -8.08
N VAL A 66 4.34 -18.76 -8.70
CA VAL A 66 5.71 -18.46 -9.16
C VAL A 66 6.28 -17.39 -8.23
N GLU A 67 7.25 -17.78 -7.42
CA GLU A 67 7.99 -16.84 -6.58
C GLU A 67 8.91 -15.98 -7.44
N VAL A 68 8.72 -14.66 -7.35
CA VAL A 68 9.51 -13.67 -8.09
C VAL A 68 10.37 -12.89 -7.09
N GLU A 69 11.68 -12.96 -7.24
CA GLU A 69 12.59 -12.23 -6.36
C GLU A 69 12.59 -10.73 -6.68
N ASP A 70 12.28 -9.89 -5.67
CA ASP A 70 12.34 -8.43 -5.82
C ASP A 70 13.80 -7.95 -5.82
N PRO A 71 14.28 -7.24 -6.85
CA PRO A 71 15.67 -6.79 -6.88
C PRO A 71 15.96 -5.84 -5.73
N SER A 72 17.15 -5.94 -5.14
CA SER A 72 17.58 -5.07 -4.06
C SER A 72 17.59 -3.60 -4.53
N ARG A 73 17.13 -2.70 -3.66
CA ARG A 73 17.13 -1.26 -3.91
C ARG A 73 17.97 -0.55 -2.86
N ASP A 74 18.82 0.37 -3.30
CA ASP A 74 19.52 1.27 -2.37
C ASP A 74 18.49 2.17 -1.66
N ARG A 75 18.51 2.15 -0.33
CA ARG A 75 17.58 2.92 0.53
C ARG A 75 18.30 4.00 1.33
N ARG A 76 19.58 4.24 1.05
CA ARG A 76 20.34 5.32 1.71
C ARG A 76 19.70 6.67 1.38
N PRO A 77 19.72 7.63 2.32
CA PRO A 77 19.33 9.00 2.02
C PRO A 77 20.15 9.56 0.86
N MET A 78 19.49 10.13 -0.13
CA MET A 78 20.12 10.68 -1.33
C MET A 78 19.32 11.87 -1.87
N GLY A 79 19.96 12.68 -2.69
CA GLY A 79 19.33 13.80 -3.37
C GLY A 79 18.17 13.38 -4.29
N ARG A 80 17.32 14.33 -4.69
CA ARG A 80 16.12 14.05 -5.51
C ARG A 80 16.48 13.40 -6.86
N SER A 81 17.52 13.89 -7.55
CA SER A 81 18.00 13.36 -8.83
C SER A 81 18.47 11.91 -8.69
N ASP A 82 19.29 11.65 -7.69
CA ASP A 82 19.89 10.34 -7.44
C ASP A 82 18.81 9.32 -7.05
N TYR A 83 17.83 9.75 -6.23
CA TYR A 83 16.66 8.94 -5.90
C TYR A 83 15.87 8.52 -7.14
N THR A 84 15.63 9.45 -8.08
CA THR A 84 14.90 9.14 -9.32
C THR A 84 15.65 8.13 -10.16
N ALA A 85 16.97 8.28 -10.33
CA ALA A 85 17.81 7.34 -11.08
C ALA A 85 17.83 5.93 -10.44
N VAL A 86 17.95 5.84 -9.11
CA VAL A 86 17.91 4.55 -8.38
C VAL A 86 16.55 3.86 -8.52
N ILE A 87 15.45 4.62 -8.49
CA ILE A 87 14.11 4.06 -8.72
C ILE A 87 13.95 3.56 -10.13
N GLN A 88 14.47 4.32 -11.12
CA GLN A 88 14.38 3.92 -12.53
C GLN A 88 15.16 2.62 -12.79
N ASP A 89 16.41 2.52 -12.34
CA ASP A 89 17.24 1.30 -12.42
C ASP A 89 16.54 0.11 -11.73
N TRP A 90 16.00 0.31 -10.54
CA TRP A 90 15.27 -0.75 -9.84
C TRP A 90 14.01 -1.20 -10.61
N ARG A 91 13.25 -0.26 -11.22
CA ARG A 91 12.09 -0.58 -12.06
C ARG A 91 12.47 -1.37 -13.29
N GLU A 92 13.57 -1.01 -13.96
CA GLU A 92 14.08 -1.70 -15.15
C GLU A 92 14.45 -3.16 -14.81
N ARG A 93 15.25 -3.37 -13.76
CA ARG A 93 15.63 -4.72 -13.30
C ARG A 93 14.41 -5.55 -12.90
N ARG A 94 13.45 -4.94 -12.20
CA ARG A 94 12.19 -5.60 -11.84
C ARG A 94 11.36 -5.95 -13.07
N GLY A 95 11.36 -5.09 -14.08
CA GLY A 95 10.71 -5.33 -15.36
C GLY A 95 11.31 -6.52 -16.11
N GLU A 96 12.64 -6.67 -16.14
CA GLU A 96 13.32 -7.83 -16.72
C GLU A 96 12.96 -9.13 -16.01
N ILE A 97 12.85 -9.10 -14.68
CA ILE A 97 12.44 -10.25 -13.87
C ILE A 97 10.99 -10.63 -14.18
N PHE A 98 10.06 -9.66 -14.22
CA PHE A 98 8.65 -9.92 -14.55
C PHE A 98 8.49 -10.46 -15.99
N GLU A 99 9.19 -9.85 -16.95
CA GLU A 99 9.17 -10.29 -18.33
C GLU A 99 9.64 -11.75 -18.46
N ARG A 100 10.77 -12.09 -17.82
CA ARG A 100 11.31 -13.45 -17.83
C ARG A 100 10.32 -14.43 -17.19
N ALA A 101 9.79 -14.13 -16.00
CA ALA A 101 8.84 -14.98 -15.30
C ALA A 101 7.57 -15.23 -16.15
N MET A 102 7.00 -14.18 -16.74
CA MET A 102 5.83 -14.34 -17.64
C MET A 102 6.16 -15.12 -18.91
N ARG A 103 7.37 -14.99 -19.46
CA ARG A 103 7.78 -15.72 -20.67
C ARG A 103 7.98 -17.20 -20.41
N GLU A 104 8.58 -17.54 -19.27
CA GLU A 104 8.92 -18.92 -18.91
C GLU A 104 7.72 -19.67 -18.31
N GLU A 105 6.87 -18.99 -17.52
CA GLU A 105 5.88 -19.63 -16.70
C GLU A 105 4.42 -19.44 -17.17
N LEU A 106 4.16 -18.55 -18.13
CA LEU A 106 2.81 -18.27 -18.60
C LEU A 106 2.66 -18.61 -20.08
N THR A 107 1.79 -19.53 -20.40
CA THR A 107 1.42 -19.86 -21.79
C THR A 107 0.40 -18.87 -22.36
N ALA A 108 0.16 -18.91 -23.67
CA ALA A 108 -0.81 -18.03 -24.33
C ALA A 108 -2.29 -18.32 -23.95
N THR A 109 -2.56 -19.51 -23.40
CA THR A 109 -3.90 -19.96 -23.01
C THR A 109 -4.17 -19.82 -21.51
N GLU A 110 -3.15 -19.43 -20.73
CA GLU A 110 -3.26 -19.26 -19.30
C GLU A 110 -3.39 -17.78 -18.93
N THR A 111 -4.04 -17.51 -17.80
CA THR A 111 -4.19 -16.20 -17.20
C THR A 111 -3.21 -16.06 -16.03
N GLY A 112 -2.28 -15.10 -16.12
CA GLY A 112 -1.37 -14.73 -15.04
C GLY A 112 -1.99 -13.71 -14.10
N ALA A 113 -1.57 -13.66 -12.83
CA ALA A 113 -2.04 -12.67 -11.87
C ALA A 113 -0.93 -12.14 -10.97
N PHE A 114 -0.93 -10.82 -10.74
CA PHE A 114 -0.16 -10.13 -9.72
C PHE A 114 -1.12 -9.61 -8.64
N LEU A 115 -0.92 -10.03 -7.39
CA LEU A 115 -1.66 -9.52 -6.24
C LEU A 115 -0.92 -8.31 -5.67
N VAL A 116 -1.54 -7.13 -5.78
CA VAL A 116 -0.96 -5.84 -5.40
C VAL A 116 -1.58 -5.36 -4.10
N TRP A 117 -0.74 -4.94 -3.16
CA TRP A 117 -1.17 -4.39 -1.86
C TRP A 117 -1.95 -3.09 -2.05
N GLY A 118 -3.10 -2.97 -1.40
CA GLY A 118 -4.02 -1.83 -1.54
C GLY A 118 -4.68 -1.82 -2.91
N ASP A 119 -4.46 -0.76 -3.65
CA ASP A 119 -4.95 -0.54 -5.01
C ASP A 119 -3.79 -0.38 -5.99
N PRO A 120 -3.83 -1.01 -7.17
CA PRO A 120 -2.74 -0.93 -8.16
C PRO A 120 -2.42 0.47 -8.67
N SER A 121 -3.37 1.40 -8.59
CA SER A 121 -3.18 2.78 -9.06
C SER A 121 -2.45 3.67 -8.05
N LEU A 122 -2.30 3.24 -6.78
CA LEU A 122 -1.80 4.08 -5.71
C LEU A 122 -0.42 3.63 -5.20
N TYR A 123 0.64 4.33 -5.63
CA TYR A 123 2.04 4.10 -5.24
C TYR A 123 2.55 2.65 -5.43
N ASP A 124 1.97 1.92 -6.35
CA ASP A 124 2.51 0.65 -6.84
C ASP A 124 3.18 0.82 -8.21
N SER A 125 4.16 -0.01 -8.50
CA SER A 125 4.94 0.07 -9.74
C SER A 125 4.53 -0.97 -10.78
N THR A 126 3.67 -1.93 -10.44
CA THR A 126 3.36 -3.08 -11.31
C THR A 126 2.74 -2.65 -12.63
N LEU A 127 1.76 -1.73 -12.60
CA LEU A 127 1.12 -1.22 -13.82
C LEU A 127 2.13 -0.58 -14.78
N GLY A 128 2.98 0.30 -14.24
CA GLY A 128 4.00 0.98 -15.04
C GLY A 128 5.04 0.01 -15.60
N ILE A 129 5.45 -1.00 -14.82
CA ILE A 129 6.41 -2.03 -15.28
C ILE A 129 5.81 -2.87 -16.41
N LEU A 130 4.56 -3.32 -16.29
CA LEU A 130 3.89 -4.09 -17.35
C LEU A 130 3.70 -3.26 -18.62
N ALA A 131 3.34 -1.98 -18.49
CA ALA A 131 3.26 -1.06 -19.62
C ALA A 131 4.63 -0.85 -20.31
N ASP A 132 5.70 -0.73 -19.53
CA ASP A 132 7.07 -0.60 -20.06
C ASP A 132 7.52 -1.87 -20.82
N ILE A 133 7.13 -3.08 -20.34
CA ILE A 133 7.39 -4.36 -21.02
C ILE A 133 6.68 -4.42 -22.37
N GLU A 134 5.40 -4.05 -22.41
CA GLU A 134 4.62 -4.02 -23.64
C GLU A 134 5.16 -2.98 -24.63
N ALA A 135 5.46 -1.77 -24.16
CA ALA A 135 6.00 -0.69 -25.00
C ALA A 135 7.33 -1.02 -25.66
N ARG A 136 8.19 -1.81 -25.01
CA ARG A 136 9.46 -2.30 -25.58
C ARG A 136 9.25 -3.40 -26.61
N GLY A 137 8.04 -3.93 -26.74
CA GLY A 137 7.73 -5.04 -27.64
C GLY A 137 8.40 -6.36 -27.24
N ALA A 138 8.82 -6.48 -25.99
CA ALA A 138 9.52 -7.66 -25.47
C ALA A 138 8.54 -8.83 -25.23
N LEU A 139 7.32 -8.53 -24.83
CA LEU A 139 6.23 -9.46 -24.64
C LEU A 139 4.91 -8.75 -24.94
N SER A 140 3.99 -9.40 -25.66
CA SER A 140 2.63 -8.87 -25.84
C SER A 140 1.80 -9.22 -24.60
N VAL A 141 1.35 -8.20 -23.87
CA VAL A 141 0.57 -8.35 -22.64
C VAL A 141 -0.84 -7.76 -22.81
N SER A 142 -1.85 -8.53 -22.43
CA SER A 142 -3.22 -8.04 -22.26
C SER A 142 -3.46 -7.86 -20.78
N MET A 143 -3.46 -6.63 -20.32
CA MET A 143 -3.59 -6.33 -18.89
C MET A 143 -5.03 -5.95 -18.54
N GLU A 144 -5.57 -6.61 -17.49
CA GLU A 144 -6.80 -6.20 -16.82
C GLU A 144 -6.45 -5.77 -15.39
N VAL A 145 -6.94 -4.61 -14.98
CA VAL A 145 -6.68 -4.04 -13.66
C VAL A 145 -7.94 -4.12 -12.81
N ILE A 146 -7.82 -4.76 -11.66
CA ILE A 146 -8.89 -4.91 -10.68
C ILE A 146 -8.61 -4.00 -9.49
N PRO A 147 -9.48 -3.01 -9.20
CA PRO A 147 -9.26 -2.08 -8.10
C PRO A 147 -9.34 -2.76 -6.74
N GLY A 148 -8.64 -2.19 -5.76
CA GLY A 148 -8.63 -2.63 -4.37
C GLY A 148 -8.94 -1.51 -3.38
N ILE A 149 -9.23 -1.87 -2.13
CA ILE A 149 -9.42 -0.91 -1.05
C ILE A 149 -8.07 -0.37 -0.63
N THR A 150 -7.88 0.94 -0.77
CA THR A 150 -6.62 1.61 -0.42
C THR A 150 -6.43 1.72 1.09
N SER A 151 -5.17 1.87 1.55
CA SER A 151 -4.87 2.21 2.94
C SER A 151 -5.51 3.54 3.37
N ILE A 152 -5.75 4.47 2.44
CA ILE A 152 -6.45 5.73 2.70
C ILE A 152 -7.91 5.47 3.09
N ALA A 153 -8.61 4.64 2.34
CA ALA A 153 -9.99 4.27 2.64
C ALA A 153 -10.09 3.52 3.98
N THR A 154 -9.13 2.63 4.24
CA THR A 154 -9.06 1.92 5.52
C THR A 154 -8.79 2.88 6.68
N LEU A 155 -7.83 3.79 6.55
CA LEU A 155 -7.51 4.81 7.56
C LEU A 155 -8.76 5.62 7.95
N THR A 156 -9.45 6.17 6.95
CA THR A 156 -10.62 7.03 7.21
C THR A 156 -11.78 6.24 7.82
N ALA A 157 -12.00 5.00 7.39
CA ALA A 157 -13.01 4.11 7.97
C ALA A 157 -12.70 3.79 9.45
N ARG A 158 -11.45 3.47 9.77
CA ARG A 158 -11.03 3.17 11.15
C ARG A 158 -11.14 4.39 12.08
N HIS A 159 -10.78 5.57 11.58
CA HIS A 159 -10.97 6.83 12.34
C HIS A 159 -12.40 7.37 12.28
N ARG A 160 -13.30 6.79 11.47
CA ARG A 160 -14.70 7.22 11.30
C ARG A 160 -14.82 8.67 10.84
N ILE A 161 -13.98 9.05 9.89
CA ILE A 161 -13.96 10.40 9.33
C ILE A 161 -14.15 10.36 7.81
N PRO A 162 -14.71 11.41 7.21
CA PRO A 162 -14.64 11.60 5.76
C PRO A 162 -13.19 11.89 5.34
N LEU A 163 -12.80 11.47 4.15
CA LEU A 163 -11.48 11.77 3.58
C LEU A 163 -11.29 13.26 3.36
N ASN A 164 -12.32 13.93 2.85
CA ASN A 164 -12.30 15.35 2.51
C ASN A 164 -13.31 16.14 3.32
N GLN A 165 -13.03 17.42 3.53
CA GLN A 165 -13.99 18.39 4.00
C GLN A 165 -14.79 18.97 2.82
N VAL A 166 -15.98 19.51 3.10
CA VAL A 166 -16.83 20.12 2.07
C VAL A 166 -16.08 21.27 1.38
N SER A 167 -16.02 21.23 0.06
CA SER A 167 -15.38 22.24 -0.78
C SER A 167 -13.87 22.42 -0.57
N ARG A 168 -13.19 21.47 0.10
CA ARG A 168 -11.73 21.49 0.25
C ARG A 168 -11.09 20.37 -0.56
N PRO A 169 -9.93 20.61 -1.19
CA PRO A 169 -9.19 19.58 -1.91
C PRO A 169 -8.54 18.58 -0.95
N VAL A 170 -8.12 17.44 -1.49
CA VAL A 170 -7.27 16.47 -0.80
C VAL A 170 -6.00 16.27 -1.61
N HIS A 171 -4.86 16.48 -0.97
CA HIS A 171 -3.55 16.20 -1.53
C HIS A 171 -3.05 14.83 -1.06
N ILE A 172 -2.74 13.94 -1.99
CA ILE A 172 -2.10 12.66 -1.69
C ILE A 172 -0.63 12.75 -2.09
N THR A 173 0.27 12.62 -1.12
CA THR A 173 1.70 12.84 -1.35
C THR A 173 2.58 11.82 -0.64
N PRO A 174 3.75 11.44 -1.21
CA PRO A 174 4.77 10.76 -0.43
C PRO A 174 5.42 11.74 0.55
N ALA A 175 5.77 11.27 1.73
CA ALA A 175 6.29 12.10 2.84
C ALA A 175 7.46 13.03 2.45
N ARG A 176 8.37 12.56 1.58
CA ARG A 176 9.50 13.38 1.09
C ARG A 176 9.10 14.64 0.31
N ARG A 177 7.83 14.76 -0.08
CA ARG A 177 7.27 15.92 -0.76
C ARG A 177 6.27 16.71 0.09
N LEU A 178 6.13 16.35 1.36
CA LEU A 178 5.21 17.04 2.26
C LEU A 178 5.51 18.54 2.35
N GLY A 179 6.78 18.91 2.41
CA GLY A 179 7.21 20.32 2.42
C GLY A 179 6.99 21.10 1.12
N ASP A 180 6.64 20.41 0.01
CA ASP A 180 6.31 21.07 -1.27
C ASP A 180 4.84 21.56 -1.28
N ILE A 181 4.01 21.11 -0.33
CA ILE A 181 2.60 21.49 -0.23
C ILE A 181 2.48 22.72 0.69
N GLY A 182 2.00 23.82 0.15
CA GLY A 182 1.76 25.04 0.92
C GLY A 182 0.56 24.88 1.87
N ARG A 183 0.62 25.48 3.06
CA ARG A 183 -0.55 25.58 3.95
C ARG A 183 -1.72 26.36 3.32
N ASP A 184 -1.39 27.29 2.45
CA ASP A 184 -2.36 28.15 1.76
C ASP A 184 -3.17 27.41 0.69
N ASP A 185 -2.76 26.17 0.32
CA ASP A 185 -3.52 25.33 -0.62
C ASP A 185 -4.84 24.80 -0.01
N GLY A 186 -5.06 25.00 1.29
CA GLY A 186 -6.36 24.93 1.98
C GLY A 186 -7.03 23.56 2.01
N GLY A 187 -6.27 22.48 1.80
CA GLY A 187 -6.80 21.12 1.73
C GLY A 187 -6.31 20.20 2.84
N ASP A 188 -6.96 19.02 2.91
CA ASP A 188 -6.46 17.91 3.71
C ASP A 188 -5.26 17.27 2.99
N ILE A 189 -4.26 16.78 3.74
CA ILE A 189 -3.06 16.16 3.17
C ILE A 189 -2.96 14.72 3.66
N VAL A 190 -3.06 13.77 2.73
CA VAL A 190 -2.75 12.37 3.00
C VAL A 190 -1.28 12.12 2.69
N VAL A 191 -0.56 11.63 3.67
CA VAL A 191 0.86 11.33 3.55
C VAL A 191 1.09 9.82 3.61
N MET A 192 1.88 9.33 2.66
CA MET A 192 2.25 7.92 2.53
C MET A 192 3.76 7.78 2.39
N LEU A 193 4.26 6.55 2.60
CA LEU A 193 5.67 6.22 2.40
C LEU A 193 6.61 7.07 3.28
N ASP A 194 6.25 7.28 4.54
CA ASP A 194 7.03 8.06 5.48
C ASP A 194 8.08 7.20 6.21
N ALA A 195 9.33 7.27 5.74
CA ALA A 195 10.46 6.64 6.42
C ALA A 195 11.08 7.51 7.52
N GLY A 196 10.78 8.83 7.52
CA GLY A 196 11.49 9.85 8.28
C GLY A 196 10.66 10.63 9.31
N GLU A 197 9.43 10.20 9.60
CA GLU A 197 8.54 10.90 10.55
C GLU A 197 8.29 12.36 10.15
N SER A 198 7.99 12.59 8.86
CA SER A 198 7.88 13.93 8.28
C SER A 198 6.79 14.80 8.92
N PHE A 199 5.79 14.17 9.57
CA PHE A 199 4.78 14.90 10.35
C PHE A 199 5.36 15.76 11.46
N THR A 200 6.55 15.41 12.01
CA THR A 200 7.22 16.19 13.06
C THR A 200 7.72 17.55 12.58
N GLN A 201 7.82 17.75 11.26
CA GLN A 201 8.26 19.01 10.65
C GLN A 201 7.07 19.95 10.35
N VAL A 202 5.83 19.47 10.54
CA VAL A 202 4.63 20.26 10.29
C VAL A 202 4.36 21.14 11.53
N ALA A 203 4.38 22.45 11.32
CA ALA A 203 4.11 23.41 12.40
C ALA A 203 2.63 23.83 12.41
N GLY A 204 2.08 24.18 13.57
CA GLY A 204 0.76 24.78 13.79
C GLY A 204 -0.07 24.02 14.80
N ASP A 205 -0.68 24.81 15.72
CA ASP A 205 -1.51 24.28 16.80
C ASP A 205 -2.91 23.85 16.31
N ASP A 206 -3.25 24.24 15.09
CA ASP A 206 -4.52 23.97 14.40
C ASP A 206 -4.50 22.70 13.55
N VAL A 207 -3.38 21.98 13.53
CA VAL A 207 -3.23 20.74 12.72
C VAL A 207 -3.59 19.52 13.54
N TRP A 208 -4.51 18.72 13.04
CA TRP A 208 -4.82 17.38 13.51
C TRP A 208 -4.17 16.34 12.63
N ILE A 209 -3.75 15.24 13.25
CA ILE A 209 -3.28 14.05 12.56
C ILE A 209 -4.22 12.89 12.86
N TYR A 210 -4.53 12.12 11.81
CA TYR A 210 -5.14 10.79 11.88
C TYR A 210 -4.12 9.81 11.33
N TRP A 211 -3.42 9.13 12.23
CA TRP A 211 -2.32 8.25 11.88
C TRP A 211 -2.74 6.78 12.02
N GLY A 212 -2.29 5.93 11.11
CA GLY A 212 -2.47 4.49 11.19
C GLY A 212 -1.30 3.72 10.61
N ALA A 213 -0.92 2.63 11.27
CA ALA A 213 0.08 1.69 10.78
C ALA A 213 -0.48 0.28 10.71
N TYR A 214 0.05 -0.55 9.81
CA TYR A 214 -0.40 -1.93 9.53
C TYR A 214 -1.91 -2.04 9.34
N LEU A 215 -2.51 -1.04 8.70
CA LEU A 215 -3.95 -0.91 8.52
C LEU A 215 -4.57 -2.18 7.94
N GLY A 216 -5.66 -2.64 8.57
CA GLY A 216 -6.37 -3.85 8.19
C GLY A 216 -5.72 -5.16 8.64
N THR A 217 -4.54 -5.13 9.25
CA THR A 217 -3.90 -6.34 9.80
C THR A 217 -4.24 -6.51 11.29
N PRO A 218 -3.98 -7.69 11.89
CA PRO A 218 -4.11 -7.86 13.34
C PRO A 218 -3.21 -6.94 14.18
N ASP A 219 -2.14 -6.41 13.58
CA ASP A 219 -1.18 -5.51 14.22
C ASP A 219 -1.54 -4.02 14.02
N GLU A 220 -2.78 -3.72 13.61
CA GLU A 220 -3.25 -2.37 13.32
C GLU A 220 -3.06 -1.43 14.51
N LEU A 221 -2.44 -0.27 14.27
CA LEU A 221 -2.24 0.79 15.24
C LEU A 221 -2.88 2.07 14.74
N LEU A 222 -3.59 2.77 15.63
CA LEU A 222 -4.31 4.00 15.30
C LEU A 222 -4.06 5.07 16.37
N VAL A 223 -3.69 6.27 15.95
CA VAL A 223 -3.58 7.45 16.82
C VAL A 223 -4.20 8.65 16.12
N ALA A 224 -5.00 9.44 16.85
CA ALA A 224 -5.55 10.69 16.32
C ALA A 224 -5.59 11.77 17.40
N GLY A 225 -5.36 13.02 17.01
CA GLY A 225 -5.41 14.18 17.92
C GLY A 225 -4.74 15.41 17.30
N PRO A 226 -4.67 16.52 18.09
CA PRO A 226 -3.84 17.66 17.74
C PRO A 226 -2.39 17.20 17.54
N LEU A 227 -1.78 17.56 16.41
CA LEU A 227 -0.45 17.04 16.04
C LEU A 227 0.59 17.32 17.12
N HIS A 228 0.59 18.52 17.70
CA HIS A 228 1.52 18.91 18.76
C HIS A 228 1.38 18.10 20.06
N GLU A 229 0.18 17.54 20.33
CA GLU A 229 -0.07 16.74 21.54
C GLU A 229 0.30 15.25 21.32
N VAL A 230 0.05 14.71 20.12
CA VAL A 230 0.16 13.27 19.88
C VAL A 230 1.44 12.87 19.13
N SER A 231 2.22 13.82 18.65
CA SER A 231 3.41 13.57 17.81
C SER A 231 4.43 12.66 18.51
N ASP A 232 4.78 12.93 19.77
CA ASP A 232 5.74 12.12 20.50
C ASP A 232 5.21 10.71 20.79
N HIS A 233 3.91 10.59 21.07
CA HIS A 233 3.28 9.27 21.24
C HIS A 233 3.32 8.46 19.93
N ILE A 234 3.00 9.06 18.77
CA ILE A 234 3.12 8.40 17.48
C ILE A 234 4.55 7.91 17.23
N ARG A 235 5.56 8.74 17.52
CA ARG A 235 6.97 8.36 17.37
C ARG A 235 7.34 7.15 18.22
N GLN A 236 6.90 7.14 19.49
CA GLN A 236 7.14 6.02 20.39
C GLN A 236 6.49 4.73 19.87
N VAL A 237 5.19 4.74 19.61
CA VAL A 237 4.43 3.58 19.11
C VAL A 237 5.01 3.06 17.79
N ARG A 238 5.42 3.97 16.91
CA ARG A 238 6.05 3.67 15.62
C ARG A 238 7.41 2.98 15.79
N ALA A 239 8.22 3.45 16.72
CA ALA A 239 9.54 2.86 17.02
C ALA A 239 9.40 1.44 17.58
N GLU A 240 8.52 1.25 18.57
CA GLU A 240 8.22 -0.05 19.19
C GLU A 240 7.70 -1.06 18.16
N ALA A 241 6.77 -0.64 17.31
CA ALA A 241 6.22 -1.47 16.26
C ALA A 241 7.28 -1.86 15.21
N ARG A 242 8.13 -0.90 14.80
CA ARG A 242 9.24 -1.17 13.88
C ARG A 242 10.27 -2.12 14.47
N GLU A 243 10.57 -2.02 15.76
CA GLU A 243 11.46 -2.96 16.45
C GLU A 243 10.87 -4.36 16.46
N ARG A 244 9.58 -4.50 16.78
CA ARG A 244 8.87 -5.80 16.83
C ARG A 244 8.77 -6.49 15.48
N HIS A 245 8.44 -5.75 14.41
CA HIS A 245 8.18 -6.32 13.09
C HIS A 245 9.33 -6.19 12.10
N GLY A 246 10.40 -5.44 12.42
CA GLY A 246 11.53 -5.18 11.52
C GLY A 246 11.23 -4.18 10.40
N TRP A 247 10.01 -3.71 10.26
CA TRP A 247 9.56 -2.73 9.26
C TRP A 247 8.34 -1.98 9.78
N ILE A 248 7.97 -0.87 9.10
CA ILE A 248 6.71 -0.18 9.34
C ILE A 248 6.10 0.25 8.02
N MET A 249 4.77 0.23 7.96
CA MET A 249 3.97 0.77 6.86
C MET A 249 2.84 1.60 7.48
N ASP A 250 2.98 2.90 7.39
CA ASP A 250 2.05 3.86 7.95
C ASP A 250 1.51 4.82 6.88
N THR A 251 0.35 5.33 7.16
CA THR A 251 -0.37 6.33 6.37
C THR A 251 -1.06 7.28 7.34
N TYR A 252 -1.06 8.56 7.06
CA TYR A 252 -1.76 9.53 7.91
C TYR A 252 -2.40 10.66 7.10
N LEU A 253 -3.45 11.22 7.68
CA LEU A 253 -4.15 12.40 7.19
C LEU A 253 -3.82 13.58 8.12
N LEU A 254 -3.32 14.67 7.55
CA LEU A 254 -3.17 15.96 8.22
C LEU A 254 -4.35 16.84 7.79
N ARG A 255 -5.00 17.44 8.79
CA ARG A 255 -6.18 18.28 8.61
C ARG A 255 -6.05 19.56 9.41
N VAL A 256 -6.20 20.69 8.77
CA VAL A 256 -6.37 21.96 9.48
C VAL A 256 -7.82 22.04 9.98
N ILE A 257 -7.99 22.14 11.28
CA ILE A 257 -9.30 22.26 11.92
C ILE A 257 -9.46 23.72 12.32
N ASP A 258 -10.49 24.38 11.79
CA ASP A 258 -10.91 25.67 12.32
C ASP A 258 -11.21 25.52 13.83
N PRO A 259 -10.85 26.49 14.68
CA PRO A 259 -10.82 26.33 16.13
C PRO A 259 -12.07 25.65 16.67
N PRO A 260 -11.95 24.80 17.68
CA PRO A 260 -12.82 23.65 17.93
C PRO A 260 -14.27 24.04 18.21
N VAL A 261 -15.19 23.38 17.52
CA VAL A 261 -16.49 23.07 18.16
C VAL A 261 -16.14 22.18 19.37
N ARG A 262 -16.19 22.77 20.57
CA ARG A 262 -15.85 22.09 21.84
C ARG A 262 -16.61 20.78 21.95
N GLY A 263 -15.91 19.64 22.04
CA GLY A 263 -16.52 18.35 22.37
C GLY A 263 -15.86 17.07 21.95
N ALA A 264 -14.83 17.06 21.13
CA ALA A 264 -14.14 15.81 20.75
C ALA A 264 -12.83 15.67 21.54
N GLY A 265 -12.86 14.89 22.60
CA GLY A 265 -11.65 14.47 23.32
C GLY A 265 -10.81 13.48 22.49
N PRO A 266 -9.51 13.31 22.81
CA PRO A 266 -8.61 12.43 22.09
C PRO A 266 -9.08 10.97 22.12
N LEU A 267 -9.22 10.35 20.94
CA LEU A 267 -9.47 8.91 20.82
C LEU A 267 -8.11 8.20 20.82
N VAL A 268 -7.64 7.81 21.99
CA VAL A 268 -6.54 6.86 22.15
C VAL A 268 -7.17 5.46 22.23
N ARG A 269 -7.01 4.62 21.22
CA ARG A 269 -7.30 3.21 21.30
C ARG A 269 -6.04 2.43 20.96
N GLY A 270 -5.36 1.97 22.03
CA GLY A 270 -4.49 0.82 22.01
C GLY A 270 -5.24 -0.30 22.70
N GLU A 271 -6.03 -1.08 21.99
CA GLU A 271 -6.56 -2.33 22.50
C GLU A 271 -5.89 -3.46 21.73
N THR A 272 -4.95 -4.14 22.40
CA THR A 272 -4.53 -5.49 22.06
C THR A 272 -5.76 -6.40 22.12
N SER A 273 -5.97 -7.18 21.07
CA SER A 273 -7.08 -8.12 20.91
C SER A 273 -6.91 -9.36 21.84
N GLU A 274 -7.14 -9.20 23.14
CA GLU A 274 -7.16 -10.32 24.10
C GLU A 274 -8.55 -10.69 24.62
N ASP A 275 -9.64 -10.13 24.06
CA ASP A 275 -10.97 -10.49 24.54
C ASP A 275 -11.99 -10.81 23.44
N ARG A 276 -11.68 -11.82 22.61
CA ARG A 276 -12.69 -12.54 21.81
C ARG A 276 -12.57 -14.05 22.02
N GLY A 277 -12.90 -14.48 23.20
CA GLY A 277 -12.99 -15.91 23.49
C GLY A 277 -13.68 -16.16 24.80
N LYS A 278 -15.02 -16.09 24.81
CA LYS A 278 -15.96 -16.89 25.60
C LYS A 278 -17.36 -16.26 25.60
N GLY A 279 -18.30 -16.97 25.01
CA GLY A 279 -19.70 -16.69 25.28
C GLY A 279 -20.64 -17.03 24.14
N CYS A 280 -21.13 -18.26 24.17
CA CYS A 280 -22.32 -18.88 23.53
C CYS A 280 -22.38 -18.96 22.03
#